data_cea06e8707bf55480c79e0087b2d33dc
#
_entry.id   cea06e8707bf55480c79e0087b2d33dc
#
_cell.length_a   1.000
_cell.length_b   1.000
_cell.length_c   1.000
_cell.angle_alpha   90.00
_cell.angle_beta   90.00
_cell.angle_gamma   90.00
#
_symmetry.space_group_name_H-M   'P 1'
#
loop_
_entity.id
_entity.type
_entity.pdbx_description
1 polymer ?
#
loop_
_entity_poly.entity_id
_entity_poly.type
_entity_poly.pdbx_seq_one_letter_code
_entity_poly.pdbx_strand_id
1 'polypeptide(L)'
;MKIAIIGAGSLGQSIANGLLKNKVTTSLYLTKRNLDSLKEFTKYKSVVLTSDNNLAVKESDVIIMAVQPNQVRKILEDNKYIFNKSQIIISVITGFSIAQIENIIGAKHYIIRAMPNTAAAVGQSMTCISTNERGTNKIEEAKAIFNSLGISMEIPEDLMQAATVICASGIAFWMRMIRATTQGAIQLGFEAHEAQELAMQTCFGAASLLIKSGNHPEEEIDRVTTPRGCTIEGLNEMEHQGLSSSLIKG
;
A
#
# COMPACT_ATOMS: atom_id res chain seq x y z
N MET A 1 -8.83 -11.23 15.82
CA MET A 1 -9.95 -10.57 15.11
C MET A 1 -10.25 -11.31 13.82
N LYS A 2 -11.49 -11.30 13.36
CA LYS A 2 -11.92 -11.86 12.08
C LYS A 2 -11.91 -10.73 11.04
N ILE A 3 -11.29 -10.95 9.88
CA ILE A 3 -11.15 -9.93 8.84
C ILE A 3 -11.79 -10.43 7.55
N ALA A 4 -12.55 -9.57 6.88
CA ALA A 4 -13.00 -9.81 5.51
C ALA A 4 -12.26 -8.85 4.55
N ILE A 5 -11.77 -9.36 3.44
CA ILE A 5 -11.29 -8.56 2.32
C ILE A 5 -12.30 -8.69 1.18
N ILE A 6 -13.06 -7.63 0.96
CA ILE A 6 -14.05 -7.56 -0.09
C ILE A 6 -13.35 -7.09 -1.38
N GLY A 7 -13.18 -8.02 -2.31
CA GLY A 7 -12.45 -7.80 -3.55
C GLY A 7 -10.97 -8.20 -3.47
N ALA A 8 -10.69 -9.51 -3.38
CA ALA A 8 -9.34 -10.05 -3.37
C ALA A 8 -8.68 -10.02 -4.78
N GLY A 9 -8.48 -8.81 -5.32
CA GLY A 9 -7.60 -8.50 -6.46
C GLY A 9 -6.13 -8.50 -6.06
N SER A 10 -5.23 -7.90 -6.85
CA SER A 10 -3.79 -7.87 -6.55
C SER A 10 -3.50 -7.26 -5.18
N LEU A 11 -4.05 -6.07 -4.89
CA LEU A 11 -3.86 -5.42 -3.59
C LEU A 11 -4.48 -6.23 -2.43
N GLY A 12 -5.71 -6.72 -2.61
CA GLY A 12 -6.38 -7.53 -1.59
C GLY A 12 -5.62 -8.82 -1.26
N GLN A 13 -5.04 -9.48 -2.25
CA GLN A 13 -4.17 -10.65 -2.04
C GLN A 13 -2.85 -10.28 -1.37
N SER A 14 -2.24 -9.13 -1.72
CA SER A 14 -1.04 -8.63 -1.02
C SER A 14 -1.31 -8.39 0.47
N ILE A 15 -2.45 -7.76 0.80
CA ILE A 15 -2.89 -7.57 2.18
C ILE A 15 -3.12 -8.93 2.87
N ALA A 16 -3.85 -9.85 2.21
CA ALA A 16 -4.12 -11.18 2.75
C ALA A 16 -2.83 -11.94 3.10
N ASN A 17 -1.86 -11.95 2.19
CA ASN A 17 -0.56 -12.59 2.40
C ASN A 17 0.19 -11.99 3.59
N GLY A 18 0.21 -10.67 3.71
CA GLY A 18 0.84 -10.00 4.85
C GLY A 18 0.16 -10.35 6.18
N LEU A 19 -1.18 -10.28 6.24
CA LEU A 19 -1.96 -10.63 7.44
C LEU A 19 -1.74 -12.07 7.89
N LEU A 20 -1.69 -13.01 6.94
CA LEU A 20 -1.45 -14.43 7.21
C LEU A 20 -0.02 -14.69 7.69
N LYS A 21 0.97 -14.10 7.02
CA LYS A 21 2.40 -14.21 7.38
C LYS A 21 2.65 -13.73 8.82
N ASN A 22 2.03 -12.62 9.20
CA ASN A 22 2.22 -12.00 10.51
C ASN A 22 1.17 -12.45 11.56
N LYS A 23 0.29 -13.40 11.22
CA LYS A 23 -0.71 -13.98 12.13
C LYS A 23 -1.63 -12.95 12.80
N VAL A 24 -1.98 -11.89 12.09
CA VAL A 24 -2.79 -10.76 12.61
C VAL A 24 -4.26 -11.15 12.76
N THR A 25 -4.73 -12.08 11.96
CA THR A 25 -6.15 -12.50 11.94
C THR A 25 -6.34 -13.94 12.41
N THR A 26 -7.44 -14.19 13.10
CA THR A 26 -7.86 -15.54 13.51
C THR A 26 -8.68 -16.23 12.43
N SER A 27 -9.38 -15.46 11.58
CA SER A 27 -10.13 -15.93 10.42
C SER A 27 -10.12 -14.86 9.35
N LEU A 28 -9.89 -15.26 8.10
CA LEU A 28 -9.81 -14.37 6.96
C LEU A 28 -10.78 -14.79 5.86
N TYR A 29 -11.76 -13.93 5.59
CA TYR A 29 -12.68 -14.09 4.46
C TYR A 29 -12.12 -13.35 3.25
N LEU A 30 -11.91 -14.04 2.15
CA LEU A 30 -11.50 -13.45 0.87
C LEU A 30 -12.64 -13.55 -0.13
N THR A 31 -13.12 -12.39 -0.61
CA THR A 31 -14.21 -12.42 -1.59
C THR A 31 -13.73 -12.04 -2.99
N LYS A 32 -14.22 -12.78 -3.98
CA LYS A 32 -13.99 -12.53 -5.40
C LYS A 32 -15.04 -13.24 -6.23
N ARG A 33 -15.41 -12.68 -7.38
CA ARG A 33 -16.38 -13.31 -8.32
C ARG A 33 -15.86 -14.65 -8.85
N ASN A 34 -14.58 -14.70 -9.25
CA ASN A 34 -13.92 -15.95 -9.64
C ASN A 34 -12.92 -16.35 -8.56
N LEU A 35 -13.18 -17.46 -7.88
CA LEU A 35 -12.36 -17.97 -6.77
C LEU A 35 -11.14 -18.74 -7.22
N ASP A 36 -11.03 -19.14 -8.50
CA ASP A 36 -9.90 -19.91 -9.01
C ASP A 36 -8.55 -19.21 -8.80
N SER A 37 -8.54 -17.88 -8.90
CA SER A 37 -7.35 -17.06 -8.66
C SER A 37 -6.95 -16.96 -7.18
N LEU A 38 -7.73 -17.53 -6.28
CA LEU A 38 -7.47 -17.54 -4.83
C LEU A 38 -7.11 -18.95 -4.32
N LYS A 39 -6.97 -19.94 -5.20
CA LYS A 39 -6.68 -21.33 -4.81
C LYS A 39 -5.45 -21.48 -3.94
N GLU A 40 -4.45 -20.62 -4.08
CA GLU A 40 -3.25 -20.65 -3.23
C GLU A 40 -3.54 -20.42 -1.73
N PHE A 41 -4.65 -19.77 -1.41
CA PHE A 41 -5.06 -19.49 -0.02
C PHE A 41 -5.76 -20.68 0.64
N THR A 42 -6.18 -21.71 -0.10
CA THR A 42 -6.84 -22.91 0.47
C THR A 42 -5.94 -23.72 1.40
N LYS A 43 -4.61 -23.55 1.29
CA LYS A 43 -3.65 -24.15 2.21
C LYS A 43 -3.75 -23.63 3.65
N TYR A 44 -4.39 -22.49 3.87
CA TYR A 44 -4.56 -21.90 5.20
C TYR A 44 -5.94 -22.25 5.76
N LYS A 45 -5.99 -23.04 6.86
CA LYS A 45 -7.24 -23.44 7.51
C LYS A 45 -8.08 -22.27 8.05
N SER A 46 -7.44 -21.12 8.29
CA SER A 46 -8.10 -19.89 8.76
C SER A 46 -8.72 -19.05 7.63
N VAL A 47 -8.59 -19.47 6.38
CA VAL A 47 -9.08 -18.72 5.21
C VAL A 47 -10.37 -19.33 4.68
N VAL A 48 -11.36 -18.48 4.46
CA VAL A 48 -12.63 -18.81 3.81
C VAL A 48 -12.72 -18.05 2.50
N LEU A 49 -12.81 -18.78 1.39
CA LEU A 49 -13.02 -18.21 0.06
C LEU A 49 -14.50 -18.21 -0.26
N THR A 50 -15.04 -17.07 -0.67
CA THR A 50 -16.47 -16.96 -1.01
C THR A 50 -16.70 -15.89 -2.10
N SER A 51 -17.75 -16.05 -2.88
CA SER A 51 -18.29 -15.00 -3.75
C SER A 51 -19.38 -14.17 -3.08
N ASP A 52 -19.81 -14.56 -1.87
CA ASP A 52 -20.85 -13.90 -1.10
C ASP A 52 -20.24 -12.86 -0.15
N ASN A 53 -20.37 -11.58 -0.52
CA ASN A 53 -19.92 -10.47 0.29
C ASN A 53 -20.75 -10.34 1.58
N ASN A 54 -22.03 -10.68 1.57
CA ASN A 54 -22.90 -10.57 2.73
C ASN A 54 -22.45 -11.52 3.84
N LEU A 55 -22.10 -12.75 3.48
CA LEU A 55 -21.53 -13.73 4.39
C LEU A 55 -20.23 -13.20 5.01
N ALA A 56 -19.31 -12.72 4.18
CA ALA A 56 -18.03 -12.22 4.64
C ALA A 56 -18.17 -11.02 5.58
N VAL A 57 -19.06 -10.08 5.27
CA VAL A 57 -19.36 -8.91 6.12
C VAL A 57 -19.95 -9.35 7.45
N LYS A 58 -20.93 -10.25 7.45
CA LYS A 58 -21.63 -10.70 8.67
C LYS A 58 -20.71 -11.41 9.66
N GLU A 59 -19.75 -12.18 9.17
CA GLU A 59 -18.88 -13.04 9.98
C GLU A 59 -17.59 -12.36 10.45
N SER A 60 -17.36 -11.07 10.11
CA SER A 60 -16.08 -10.40 10.36
C SER A 60 -16.21 -9.18 11.27
N ASP A 61 -15.15 -8.91 12.04
CA ASP A 61 -15.02 -7.73 12.90
C ASP A 61 -14.51 -6.51 12.12
N VAL A 62 -13.65 -6.77 11.11
CA VAL A 62 -13.03 -5.75 10.26
C VAL A 62 -13.31 -6.08 8.80
N ILE A 63 -13.78 -5.09 8.06
CA ILE A 63 -14.12 -5.21 6.64
C ILE A 63 -13.18 -4.32 5.83
N ILE A 64 -12.29 -4.92 5.06
CA ILE A 64 -11.38 -4.20 4.15
C ILE A 64 -12.00 -4.21 2.75
N MET A 65 -12.41 -3.02 2.29
CA MET A 65 -12.97 -2.82 0.96
C MET A 65 -11.83 -2.58 -0.04
N ALA A 66 -11.53 -3.58 -0.90
CA ALA A 66 -10.45 -3.56 -1.88
C ALA A 66 -10.94 -3.81 -3.32
N VAL A 67 -12.12 -3.33 -3.63
CA VAL A 67 -12.76 -3.42 -4.96
C VAL A 67 -12.42 -2.21 -5.83
N GLN A 68 -12.76 -2.29 -7.11
CA GLN A 68 -12.64 -1.15 -8.03
C GLN A 68 -13.59 0.00 -7.61
N PRO A 69 -13.21 1.28 -7.82
CA PRO A 69 -14.03 2.44 -7.42
C PRO A 69 -15.46 2.42 -7.95
N ASN A 70 -15.69 1.89 -9.16
CA ASN A 70 -17.02 1.80 -9.76
C ASN A 70 -17.92 0.74 -9.10
N GLN A 71 -17.39 -0.15 -8.29
CA GLN A 71 -18.13 -1.23 -7.61
C GLN A 71 -18.49 -0.90 -6.16
N VAL A 72 -17.73 0.01 -5.53
CA VAL A 72 -17.80 0.24 -4.07
C VAL A 72 -19.19 0.70 -3.64
N ARG A 73 -19.79 1.67 -4.36
CA ARG A 73 -21.12 2.20 -4.04
C ARG A 73 -22.16 1.08 -3.94
N LYS A 74 -22.25 0.27 -4.98
CA LYS A 74 -23.20 -0.85 -5.03
C LYS A 74 -22.98 -1.84 -3.87
N ILE A 75 -21.74 -2.20 -3.59
CA ILE A 75 -21.42 -3.14 -2.51
C ILE A 75 -21.79 -2.55 -1.14
N LEU A 76 -21.54 -1.27 -0.91
CA LEU A 76 -21.95 -0.60 0.32
C LEU A 76 -23.49 -0.55 0.47
N GLU A 77 -24.20 -0.21 -0.61
CA GLU A 77 -25.67 -0.18 -0.64
C GLU A 77 -26.28 -1.57 -0.38
N ASP A 78 -25.77 -2.60 -1.04
CA ASP A 78 -26.23 -3.99 -0.89
C ASP A 78 -26.02 -4.52 0.53
N ASN A 79 -24.99 -4.01 1.25
CA ASN A 79 -24.61 -4.48 2.59
C ASN A 79 -24.99 -3.49 3.72
N LYS A 80 -25.58 -2.32 3.44
CA LYS A 80 -25.77 -1.26 4.44
C LYS A 80 -26.54 -1.67 5.69
N TYR A 81 -27.45 -2.64 5.60
CA TYR A 81 -28.23 -3.15 6.73
C TYR A 81 -27.56 -4.36 7.42
N ILE A 82 -26.48 -4.88 6.83
CA ILE A 82 -25.71 -6.01 7.38
C ILE A 82 -24.56 -5.50 8.24
N PHE A 83 -23.97 -4.34 7.89
CA PHE A 83 -22.95 -3.73 8.72
C PHE A 83 -23.48 -3.45 10.14
N ASN A 84 -22.76 -3.89 11.13
CA ASN A 84 -23.08 -3.55 12.50
C ASN A 84 -22.16 -2.41 13.01
N LYS A 85 -22.62 -1.73 14.08
CA LYS A 85 -21.96 -0.53 14.60
C LYS A 85 -20.64 -0.81 15.33
N SER A 86 -20.30 -2.06 15.60
CA SER A 86 -19.05 -2.46 16.24
C SER A 86 -17.96 -2.81 15.20
N GLN A 87 -18.34 -3.01 13.94
CA GLN A 87 -17.40 -3.32 12.86
C GLN A 87 -16.58 -2.13 12.47
N ILE A 88 -15.32 -2.40 12.10
CA ILE A 88 -14.42 -1.40 11.49
C ILE A 88 -14.49 -1.58 9.98
N ILE A 89 -14.85 -0.52 9.28
CA ILE A 89 -14.93 -0.51 7.81
C ILE A 89 -13.72 0.25 7.29
N ILE A 90 -12.82 -0.45 6.64
CA ILE A 90 -11.58 0.11 6.08
C ILE A 90 -11.71 0.15 4.55
N SER A 91 -11.61 1.32 3.96
CA SER A 91 -11.57 1.49 2.51
C SER A 91 -10.13 1.69 2.04
N VAL A 92 -9.64 0.81 1.16
CA VAL A 92 -8.36 0.99 0.45
C VAL A 92 -8.59 1.42 -1.00
N ILE A 93 -9.70 2.11 -1.26
CA ILE A 93 -10.17 2.46 -2.59
C ILE A 93 -9.77 3.89 -2.92
N THR A 94 -9.08 4.07 -4.05
CA THR A 94 -8.72 5.39 -4.55
C THR A 94 -9.95 6.20 -4.97
N GLY A 95 -9.98 7.50 -4.63
CA GLY A 95 -11.01 8.42 -5.10
C GLY A 95 -12.38 8.25 -4.45
N PHE A 96 -12.52 7.48 -3.35
CA PHE A 96 -13.77 7.31 -2.64
C PHE A 96 -13.61 7.78 -1.18
N SER A 97 -14.20 8.93 -0.84
CA SER A 97 -13.99 9.61 0.44
C SER A 97 -14.77 8.99 1.60
N ILE A 98 -14.36 9.32 2.83
CA ILE A 98 -15.08 8.98 4.06
C ILE A 98 -16.52 9.52 4.00
N ALA A 99 -16.71 10.77 3.61
CA ALA A 99 -18.02 11.37 3.46
C ALA A 99 -18.94 10.63 2.47
N GLN A 100 -18.37 10.10 1.37
CA GLN A 100 -19.13 9.27 0.42
C GLN A 100 -19.55 7.93 1.03
N ILE A 101 -18.71 7.34 1.88
CA ILE A 101 -19.06 6.11 2.62
C ILE A 101 -20.16 6.42 3.63
N GLU A 102 -20.02 7.47 4.44
CA GLU A 102 -21.00 7.91 5.44
C GLU A 102 -22.37 8.20 4.85
N ASN A 103 -22.41 8.82 3.67
CA ASN A 103 -23.67 9.08 2.96
C ASN A 103 -24.43 7.81 2.58
N ILE A 104 -23.76 6.66 2.48
CA ILE A 104 -24.39 5.38 2.10
C ILE A 104 -24.77 4.58 3.33
N ILE A 105 -23.83 4.41 4.28
CA ILE A 105 -24.02 3.50 5.43
C ILE A 105 -24.27 4.24 6.75
N GLY A 106 -24.11 5.56 6.77
CA GLY A 106 -24.28 6.42 7.94
C GLY A 106 -23.01 6.65 8.75
N ALA A 107 -22.90 7.82 9.38
CA ALA A 107 -21.74 8.26 10.17
C ALA A 107 -21.55 7.52 11.52
N LYS A 108 -22.49 6.62 11.89
CA LYS A 108 -22.42 5.85 13.15
C LYS A 108 -21.54 4.60 13.06
N HIS A 109 -20.81 4.41 11.98
CA HIS A 109 -19.84 3.33 11.79
C HIS A 109 -18.41 3.81 12.02
N TYR A 110 -17.50 2.92 12.41
CA TYR A 110 -16.06 3.18 12.42
C TYR A 110 -15.56 3.10 10.97
N ILE A 111 -15.33 4.25 10.36
CA ILE A 111 -14.91 4.33 8.97
C ILE A 111 -13.46 4.81 8.94
N ILE A 112 -12.61 4.02 8.30
CA ILE A 112 -11.21 4.28 8.13
C ILE A 112 -10.88 4.22 6.64
N ARG A 113 -10.14 5.17 6.17
CA ARG A 113 -9.59 5.19 4.83
C ARG A 113 -8.11 4.92 4.91
N ALA A 114 -7.60 3.97 4.15
CA ALA A 114 -6.20 3.61 4.14
C ALA A 114 -5.70 3.52 2.70
N MET A 115 -4.48 3.93 2.47
CA MET A 115 -3.83 3.88 1.16
C MET A 115 -2.51 3.10 1.26
N PRO A 116 -2.58 1.76 1.28
CA PRO A 116 -1.42 0.89 1.15
C PRO A 116 -0.92 0.82 -0.29
N ASN A 117 0.21 0.15 -0.48
CA ASN A 117 0.71 -0.21 -1.80
C ASN A 117 1.02 -1.70 -1.91
N THR A 118 1.43 -2.15 -3.10
CA THR A 118 1.69 -3.58 -3.37
C THR A 118 2.87 -4.16 -2.61
N ALA A 119 3.77 -3.34 -2.05
CA ALA A 119 4.84 -3.82 -1.17
C ALA A 119 4.33 -4.41 0.15
N ALA A 120 3.02 -4.31 0.44
CA ALA A 120 2.36 -5.05 1.50
C ALA A 120 2.62 -6.57 1.41
N ALA A 121 2.77 -7.12 0.20
CA ALA A 121 3.08 -8.54 0.00
C ALA A 121 4.41 -8.97 0.63
N VAL A 122 5.36 -8.05 0.74
CA VAL A 122 6.69 -8.27 1.32
C VAL A 122 6.89 -7.59 2.68
N GLY A 123 5.84 -6.97 3.25
CA GLY A 123 5.89 -6.31 4.54
C GLY A 123 6.61 -4.95 4.53
N GLN A 124 6.62 -4.26 3.40
CA GLN A 124 7.30 -2.98 3.20
C GLN A 124 6.37 -1.89 2.62
N SER A 125 5.07 -1.99 2.91
CA SER A 125 4.13 -0.96 2.50
C SER A 125 4.29 0.31 3.33
N MET A 126 4.25 1.48 2.70
CA MET A 126 3.87 2.71 3.37
C MET A 126 2.37 2.87 3.22
N THR A 127 1.64 2.97 4.34
CA THR A 127 0.18 3.08 4.34
C THR A 127 -0.25 4.37 5.03
N CYS A 128 -0.86 5.29 4.29
CA CYS A 128 -1.48 6.46 4.89
C CYS A 128 -2.91 6.14 5.35
N ILE A 129 -3.30 6.66 6.52
CA ILE A 129 -4.57 6.35 7.18
C ILE A 129 -5.28 7.64 7.58
N SER A 130 -6.59 7.70 7.31
CA SER A 130 -7.50 8.76 7.81
C SER A 130 -8.77 8.13 8.35
N THR A 131 -9.45 8.82 9.27
CA THR A 131 -10.67 8.30 9.90
C THR A 131 -11.78 9.34 9.90
N ASN A 132 -13.05 8.87 10.02
CA ASN A 132 -14.11 9.76 10.48
C ASN A 132 -13.99 9.95 12.01
N GLU A 133 -14.79 10.88 12.57
CA GLU A 133 -14.77 11.18 14.01
C GLU A 133 -14.91 9.92 14.88
N ARG A 134 -15.85 9.03 14.54
CA ARG A 134 -16.01 7.78 15.27
C ARG A 134 -14.85 6.81 15.09
N GLY A 135 -14.28 6.73 13.89
CA GLY A 135 -13.15 5.86 13.54
C GLY A 135 -11.88 6.14 14.33
N THR A 136 -11.73 7.37 14.85
CA THR A 136 -10.60 7.74 15.72
C THR A 136 -10.46 6.78 16.92
N ASN A 137 -11.56 6.27 17.46
CA ASN A 137 -11.52 5.30 18.56
C ASN A 137 -11.02 3.91 18.15
N LYS A 138 -10.81 3.68 16.85
CA LYS A 138 -10.37 2.40 16.26
C LYS A 138 -9.12 2.55 15.39
N ILE A 139 -8.44 3.69 15.48
CA ILE A 139 -7.26 3.97 14.66
C ILE A 139 -6.10 3.02 14.98
N GLU A 140 -5.94 2.67 16.26
CA GLU A 140 -4.84 1.79 16.68
C GLU A 140 -5.03 0.35 16.17
N GLU A 141 -6.28 -0.14 16.10
CA GLU A 141 -6.56 -1.43 15.47
C GLU A 141 -6.25 -1.42 13.97
N ALA A 142 -6.55 -0.32 13.27
CA ALA A 142 -6.19 -0.17 11.87
C ALA A 142 -4.67 -0.06 11.68
N LYS A 143 -3.97 0.74 12.51
CA LYS A 143 -2.51 0.81 12.51
C LYS A 143 -1.88 -0.56 12.76
N ALA A 144 -2.39 -1.35 13.70
CA ALA A 144 -1.91 -2.70 13.96
C ALA A 144 -2.02 -3.61 12.73
N ILE A 145 -3.13 -3.50 11.97
CA ILE A 145 -3.31 -4.22 10.71
C ILE A 145 -2.24 -3.78 9.70
N PHE A 146 -2.09 -2.47 9.43
CA PHE A 146 -1.21 -1.99 8.37
C PHE A 146 0.27 -2.00 8.77
N ASN A 147 0.61 -1.88 10.05
CA ASN A 147 1.99 -2.05 10.54
C ASN A 147 2.47 -3.50 10.41
N SER A 148 1.56 -4.46 10.33
CA SER A 148 1.94 -5.84 9.95
C SER A 148 2.32 -5.98 8.47
N LEU A 149 2.00 -4.98 7.65
CA LEU A 149 2.27 -4.94 6.21
C LEU A 149 3.40 -3.97 5.83
N GLY A 150 3.97 -3.27 6.83
CA GLY A 150 5.00 -2.26 6.64
C GLY A 150 4.92 -1.18 7.72
N ILE A 151 4.76 0.08 7.31
CA ILE A 151 4.64 1.24 8.19
C ILE A 151 3.33 1.96 7.87
N SER A 152 2.62 2.44 8.89
CA SER A 152 1.45 3.28 8.71
C SER A 152 1.64 4.69 9.28
N MET A 153 1.02 5.68 8.64
CA MET A 153 1.03 7.08 9.06
C MET A 153 -0.40 7.63 9.00
N GLU A 154 -0.82 8.25 10.08
CA GLU A 154 -2.08 9.00 10.11
C GLU A 154 -1.91 10.36 9.45
N ILE A 155 -2.83 10.69 8.55
CA ILE A 155 -2.84 11.96 7.81
C ILE A 155 -4.27 12.53 7.76
N PRO A 156 -4.46 13.86 7.60
CA PRO A 156 -5.74 14.44 7.23
C PRO A 156 -6.26 13.85 5.90
N GLU A 157 -7.58 13.67 5.77
CA GLU A 157 -8.15 13.02 4.58
C GLU A 157 -7.94 13.82 3.28
N ASP A 158 -7.86 15.11 3.35
CA ASP A 158 -7.57 16.00 2.20
C ASP A 158 -6.19 15.74 1.58
N LEU A 159 -5.24 15.23 2.35
CA LEU A 159 -3.93 14.79 1.85
C LEU A 159 -3.93 13.38 1.25
N MET A 160 -5.04 12.62 1.33
CA MET A 160 -5.07 11.23 0.86
C MET A 160 -4.82 11.09 -0.65
N GLN A 161 -5.20 12.09 -1.44
CA GLN A 161 -4.92 12.09 -2.88
C GLN A 161 -3.41 12.25 -3.15
N ALA A 162 -2.75 13.15 -2.45
CA ALA A 162 -1.30 13.32 -2.54
C ALA A 162 -0.56 12.05 -2.05
N ALA A 163 -1.02 11.47 -0.94
CA ALA A 163 -0.51 10.19 -0.45
C ALA A 163 -0.67 9.06 -1.48
N THR A 164 -1.76 9.06 -2.25
CA THR A 164 -1.95 8.08 -3.33
C THR A 164 -0.87 8.19 -4.39
N VAL A 165 -0.50 9.42 -4.78
CA VAL A 165 0.57 9.65 -5.78
C VAL A 165 1.91 9.20 -5.21
N ILE A 166 2.25 9.63 -4.00
CA ILE A 166 3.58 9.39 -3.40
C ILE A 166 3.75 7.93 -2.98
N CYS A 167 2.77 7.35 -2.28
CA CYS A 167 2.93 6.05 -1.66
C CYS A 167 2.46 4.90 -2.56
N ALA A 168 1.32 5.05 -3.25
CA ALA A 168 0.77 3.97 -4.06
C ALA A 168 1.33 3.98 -5.49
N SER A 169 1.22 5.11 -6.21
CA SER A 169 1.79 5.24 -7.56
C SER A 169 3.30 5.33 -7.55
N GLY A 170 3.88 5.97 -6.54
CA GLY A 170 5.32 6.18 -6.36
C GLY A 170 6.15 4.89 -6.41
N ILE A 171 5.58 3.75 -6.02
CA ILE A 171 6.23 2.43 -6.19
C ILE A 171 6.63 2.19 -7.65
N ALA A 172 5.77 2.56 -8.60
CA ALA A 172 6.07 2.41 -10.02
C ALA A 172 7.16 3.39 -10.48
N PHE A 173 7.22 4.60 -9.89
CA PHE A 173 8.27 5.58 -10.19
C PHE A 173 9.64 5.07 -9.73
N TRP A 174 9.75 4.55 -8.53
CA TRP A 174 10.98 3.92 -8.03
C TRP A 174 11.39 2.71 -8.85
N MET A 175 10.45 1.84 -9.24
CA MET A 175 10.73 0.72 -10.14
C MET A 175 11.24 1.19 -11.51
N ARG A 176 10.72 2.31 -12.04
CA ARG A 176 11.21 2.93 -13.28
C ARG A 176 12.65 3.42 -13.14
N MET A 177 13.00 4.04 -12.02
CA MET A 177 14.37 4.47 -11.74
C MET A 177 15.32 3.26 -11.63
N ILE A 178 14.93 2.22 -10.89
CA ILE A 178 15.72 0.96 -10.85
C ILE A 178 15.92 0.40 -12.24
N ARG A 179 14.89 0.37 -13.08
CA ARG A 179 14.97 -0.11 -14.46
C ARG A 179 15.94 0.75 -15.31
N ALA A 180 15.89 2.06 -15.19
CA ALA A 180 16.79 2.96 -15.90
C ALA A 180 18.24 2.75 -15.47
N THR A 181 18.50 2.62 -14.17
CA THR A 181 19.84 2.30 -13.62
C THR A 181 20.34 0.95 -14.14
N THR A 182 19.47 -0.07 -14.17
CA THR A 182 19.80 -1.38 -14.77
C THR A 182 20.24 -1.23 -16.24
N GLN A 183 19.50 -0.43 -17.02
CA GLN A 183 19.86 -0.20 -18.44
C GLN A 183 21.21 0.50 -18.58
N GLY A 184 21.50 1.50 -17.74
CA GLY A 184 22.81 2.16 -17.70
C GLY A 184 23.93 1.20 -17.32
N ALA A 185 23.73 0.32 -16.33
CA ALA A 185 24.73 -0.68 -15.95
C ALA A 185 25.02 -1.69 -17.09
N ILE A 186 23.99 -2.12 -17.84
CA ILE A 186 24.17 -2.97 -19.02
C ILE A 186 25.02 -2.23 -20.09
N GLN A 187 24.76 -0.96 -20.30
CA GLN A 187 25.53 -0.14 -21.24
C GLN A 187 27.01 0.00 -20.82
N LEU A 188 27.28 -0.07 -19.51
CA LEU A 188 28.63 -0.07 -18.93
C LEU A 188 29.32 -1.45 -18.96
N GLY A 189 28.62 -2.50 -19.42
CA GLY A 189 29.20 -3.83 -19.65
C GLY A 189 28.81 -4.92 -18.67
N PHE A 190 27.88 -4.66 -17.73
CA PHE A 190 27.35 -5.70 -16.84
C PHE A 190 26.34 -6.60 -17.58
N GLU A 191 26.32 -7.88 -17.24
CA GLU A 191 25.25 -8.77 -17.67
C GLU A 191 23.91 -8.35 -17.08
N ALA A 192 22.79 -8.62 -17.79
CA ALA A 192 21.48 -8.08 -17.43
C ALA A 192 21.02 -8.45 -16.01
N HIS A 193 21.32 -9.67 -15.54
CA HIS A 193 20.94 -10.12 -14.20
C HIS A 193 21.77 -9.43 -13.11
N GLU A 194 23.07 -9.26 -13.33
CA GLU A 194 24.00 -8.57 -12.42
C GLU A 194 23.60 -7.09 -12.31
N ALA A 195 23.38 -6.44 -13.46
CA ALA A 195 22.93 -5.04 -13.53
C ALA A 195 21.63 -4.80 -12.73
N GLN A 196 20.68 -5.74 -12.80
CA GLN A 196 19.44 -5.65 -12.05
C GLN A 196 19.68 -5.80 -10.54
N GLU A 197 20.49 -6.75 -10.12
CA GLU A 197 20.83 -6.98 -8.71
C GLU A 197 21.56 -5.75 -8.13
N LEU A 198 22.56 -5.23 -8.84
CA LEU A 198 23.28 -4.02 -8.44
C LEU A 198 22.33 -2.82 -8.25
N ALA A 199 21.46 -2.56 -9.23
CA ALA A 199 20.53 -1.43 -9.17
C ALA A 199 19.54 -1.56 -8.01
N MET A 200 18.96 -2.74 -7.80
CA MET A 200 18.00 -3.00 -6.71
C MET A 200 18.66 -2.87 -5.34
N GLN A 201 19.82 -3.50 -5.14
CA GLN A 201 20.50 -3.47 -3.85
C GLN A 201 21.02 -2.07 -3.50
N THR A 202 21.50 -1.31 -4.49
CA THR A 202 21.95 0.07 -4.29
C THR A 202 20.79 0.99 -3.91
N CYS A 203 19.65 0.88 -4.60
CA CYS A 203 18.43 1.63 -4.25
C CYS A 203 17.94 1.30 -2.83
N PHE A 204 17.88 0.02 -2.48
CA PHE A 204 17.51 -0.42 -1.14
C PHE A 204 18.48 0.09 -0.07
N GLY A 205 19.79 0.06 -0.37
CA GLY A 205 20.85 0.58 0.51
C GLY A 205 20.70 2.08 0.77
N ALA A 206 20.49 2.88 -0.27
CA ALA A 206 20.28 4.32 -0.15
C ALA A 206 19.07 4.67 0.71
N ALA A 207 17.91 4.05 0.45
CA ALA A 207 16.71 4.24 1.26
C ALA A 207 16.94 3.81 2.71
N SER A 208 17.58 2.66 2.94
CA SER A 208 17.87 2.15 4.27
C SER A 208 18.83 3.05 5.05
N LEU A 209 19.81 3.65 4.37
CA LEU A 209 20.74 4.60 4.96
C LEU A 209 20.00 5.83 5.50
N LEU A 210 19.16 6.45 4.67
CA LEU A 210 18.35 7.61 5.06
C LEU A 210 17.38 7.29 6.21
N ILE A 211 16.70 6.14 6.17
CA ILE A 211 15.78 5.71 7.24
C ILE A 211 16.53 5.53 8.57
N LYS A 212 17.74 4.98 8.53
CA LYS A 212 18.53 4.70 9.77
C LYS A 212 19.26 5.92 10.31
N SER A 213 19.83 6.75 9.43
CA SER A 213 20.55 7.95 9.86
C SER A 213 19.61 9.07 10.31
N GLY A 214 18.44 9.19 9.66
CA GLY A 214 17.55 10.33 9.81
C GLY A 214 18.10 11.64 9.25
N ASN A 215 19.23 11.60 8.55
CA ASN A 215 19.88 12.77 7.97
C ASN A 215 19.09 13.27 6.74
N HIS A 216 19.32 14.53 6.40
CA HIS A 216 18.82 15.10 5.16
C HIS A 216 19.47 14.39 3.94
N PRO A 217 18.71 14.10 2.88
CA PRO A 217 19.27 13.43 1.68
C PRO A 217 20.52 14.09 1.12
N GLU A 218 20.56 15.43 1.08
CA GLU A 218 21.73 16.18 0.57
C GLU A 218 22.99 15.94 1.43
N GLU A 219 22.86 15.78 2.75
CA GLU A 219 24.01 15.46 3.61
C GLU A 219 24.62 14.09 3.27
N GLU A 220 23.77 13.10 2.98
CA GLU A 220 24.24 11.77 2.58
C GLU A 220 24.79 11.77 1.14
N ILE A 221 24.26 12.59 0.25
CA ILE A 221 24.80 12.81 -1.11
C ILE A 221 26.20 13.45 -1.03
N ASP A 222 26.37 14.47 -0.20
CA ASP A 222 27.67 15.14 -0.02
C ASP A 222 28.75 14.18 0.52
N ARG A 223 28.39 13.25 1.43
CA ARG A 223 29.31 12.24 1.99
C ARG A 223 29.85 11.27 0.94
N VAL A 224 29.10 10.97 -0.11
CA VAL A 224 29.52 10.06 -1.18
C VAL A 224 30.07 10.79 -2.41
N THR A 225 30.06 12.13 -2.37
CA THR A 225 30.52 12.98 -3.47
C THR A 225 31.95 13.41 -3.22
N THR A 226 32.84 13.11 -4.16
CA THR A 226 34.24 13.48 -4.10
C THR A 226 34.62 14.46 -5.22
N PRO A 227 35.63 15.36 -5.00
CA PRO A 227 36.06 16.28 -6.03
C PRO A 227 36.52 15.55 -7.31
N ARG A 228 35.95 15.92 -8.47
CA ARG A 228 36.20 15.29 -9.76
C ARG A 228 35.81 13.82 -9.85
N GLY A 229 34.94 13.35 -8.92
CA GLY A 229 34.46 11.96 -8.89
C GLY A 229 33.30 11.73 -9.86
N CYS A 230 33.04 10.46 -10.18
CA CYS A 230 31.94 10.07 -11.06
C CYS A 230 30.55 10.41 -10.45
N THR A 231 30.46 10.50 -9.12
CA THR A 231 29.21 10.86 -8.43
C THR A 231 28.75 12.26 -8.81
N ILE A 232 29.61 13.27 -8.69
CA ILE A 232 29.23 14.65 -9.00
C ILE A 232 28.97 14.84 -10.51
N GLU A 233 29.73 14.19 -11.37
CA GLU A 233 29.49 14.25 -12.83
C GLU A 233 28.11 13.62 -13.16
N GLY A 234 27.79 12.46 -12.59
CA GLY A 234 26.53 11.80 -12.80
C GLY A 234 25.34 12.61 -12.26
N LEU A 235 25.45 13.20 -11.05
CA LEU A 235 24.42 14.05 -10.48
C LEU A 235 24.15 15.29 -11.36
N ASN A 236 25.20 15.97 -11.79
CA ASN A 236 25.07 17.16 -12.64
C ASN A 236 24.41 16.81 -13.98
N GLU A 237 24.77 15.69 -14.61
CA GLU A 237 24.15 15.26 -15.86
C GLU A 237 22.69 14.90 -15.67
N MET A 238 22.32 14.17 -14.59
CA MET A 238 20.93 13.85 -14.29
C MET A 238 20.09 15.11 -14.06
N GLU A 239 20.63 16.12 -13.35
CA GLU A 239 19.94 17.40 -13.17
C GLU A 239 19.82 18.18 -14.47
N HIS A 240 20.86 18.18 -15.31
CA HIS A 240 20.82 18.79 -16.64
C HIS A 240 19.71 18.19 -17.51
N GLN A 241 19.49 16.88 -17.42
CA GLN A 241 18.40 16.17 -18.09
C GLN A 241 17.04 16.34 -17.39
N GLY A 242 16.97 17.04 -16.27
CA GLY A 242 15.75 17.41 -15.59
C GLY A 242 15.16 16.34 -14.66
N LEU A 243 15.98 15.50 -14.03
CA LEU A 243 15.54 14.43 -13.12
C LEU A 243 14.65 14.98 -12.02
N SER A 244 15.11 15.95 -11.23
CA SER A 244 14.35 16.54 -10.13
C SER A 244 13.06 17.20 -10.64
N SER A 245 13.13 17.95 -11.74
CA SER A 245 11.95 18.57 -12.35
C SER A 245 10.89 17.55 -12.77
N SER A 246 11.28 16.43 -13.32
CA SER A 246 10.35 15.38 -13.75
C SER A 246 9.68 14.67 -12.57
N LEU A 247 10.43 14.41 -11.49
CA LEU A 247 9.88 13.80 -10.28
C LEU A 247 8.94 14.74 -9.51
N ILE A 248 9.25 16.05 -9.47
CA ILE A 248 8.41 17.06 -8.78
C ILE A 248 7.10 17.28 -9.54
N LYS A 249 7.12 17.23 -10.87
CA LYS A 249 5.92 17.50 -11.70
C LYS A 249 5.07 16.26 -11.98
N GLY A 250 5.65 15.08 -11.92
CA GLY A 250 4.96 13.79 -12.16
C GLY A 250 4.17 13.33 -10.98
#